data_5e40bd14298525c31a7118ea531461ff
#
_entry.id   5e40bd14298525c31a7118ea531461ff
#
_cell.length_a   1.000
_cell.length_b   1.000
_cell.length_c   1.000
_cell.angle_alpha   90.00
_cell.angle_beta   90.00
_cell.angle_gamma   90.00
#
_symmetry.space_group_name_H-M   'P 1'
#
loop_
_entity.id
_entity.type
_entity.pdbx_description
1 polymer ?
#
loop_
_entity_poly.entity_id
_entity_poly.type
_entity_poly.pdbx_seq_one_letter_code
_entity_poly.pdbx_strand_id
1 'polypeptide(L)'
;MRKKILGLAVAAMAVLTGVSYAQDKKVTIGVSIPAADHGWTAGVVFHAERVAKLLMAEHPGLNVIVKTSPDAASQANAVQDLATQGIDALVILPSDPDPLVNAIKEIKDAGKFVALVDRAPSNNDDSVRDLYVAGNNPALGEVAGKYIKENTPDAEVVVIRGLPIPIDQQRQDGFDKGIAGSNVKVLDRQYGNWNRDDAFKVMQDYLTKYQKIDVVWCQDDDMAVGVLQAIEQAKRTDIQYVIAGAGSKDMVKKVMDGDKLIPVDVLYPPAMVATAMEMTAANFYDQVPVRGTYILDATLITKDNAKDFYFADSPF
;
A
#
# COMPACT_ATOMS: atom_id res chain seq x y z
N MET A 1 -40.72 67.74 -54.41
CA MET A 1 -40.87 66.70 -53.36
C MET A 1 -39.64 65.84 -53.43
N ARG A 2 -38.71 65.99 -52.48
CA ARG A 2 -37.46 65.20 -52.36
C ARG A 2 -37.58 64.27 -51.22
N LYS A 3 -37.63 62.95 -51.45
CA LYS A 3 -37.62 61.93 -50.45
C LYS A 3 -36.20 61.69 -49.97
N LYS A 4 -35.91 61.91 -48.69
CA LYS A 4 -34.68 61.56 -48.03
C LYS A 4 -34.78 60.05 -47.61
N ILE A 5 -33.86 59.25 -48.10
CA ILE A 5 -33.67 57.85 -47.68
C ILE A 5 -32.66 57.87 -46.53
N LEU A 6 -33.08 57.44 -45.37
CA LEU A 6 -32.22 57.35 -44.18
C LEU A 6 -31.61 55.91 -44.20
N GLY A 7 -30.31 55.87 -44.42
CA GLY A 7 -29.56 54.58 -44.36
C GLY A 7 -29.24 54.25 -42.92
N LEU A 8 -29.73 53.06 -42.49
CA LEU A 8 -29.42 52.48 -41.17
C LEU A 8 -28.12 51.66 -41.31
N ALA A 9 -27.03 52.14 -40.73
CA ALA A 9 -25.78 51.38 -40.64
C ALA A 9 -25.86 50.47 -39.41
N VAL A 10 -25.95 49.15 -39.66
CA VAL A 10 -25.85 48.12 -38.61
C VAL A 10 -24.37 47.85 -38.40
N ALA A 11 -23.82 48.29 -37.26
CA ALA A 11 -22.48 47.94 -36.84
C ALA A 11 -22.54 46.54 -36.21
N ALA A 12 -22.01 45.53 -36.91
CA ALA A 12 -21.82 44.21 -36.38
C ALA A 12 -20.62 44.22 -35.43
N MET A 13 -20.88 44.21 -34.12
CA MET A 13 -19.89 44.01 -33.08
C MET A 13 -19.52 42.51 -33.05
N ALA A 14 -18.40 42.13 -33.65
CA ALA A 14 -17.82 40.80 -33.50
C ALA A 14 -17.27 40.68 -32.07
N VAL A 15 -18.04 39.97 -31.22
CA VAL A 15 -17.55 39.54 -29.91
C VAL A 15 -16.56 38.39 -30.15
N LEU A 16 -15.27 38.73 -30.20
CA LEU A 16 -14.18 37.77 -30.08
C LEU A 16 -14.23 37.25 -28.64
N THR A 17 -14.97 36.14 -28.41
CA THR A 17 -14.77 35.30 -27.24
C THR A 17 -13.38 34.68 -27.36
N GLY A 18 -12.39 35.35 -26.77
CA GLY A 18 -11.07 34.74 -26.56
C GLY A 18 -11.28 33.52 -25.70
N VAL A 19 -11.20 32.33 -26.30
CA VAL A 19 -10.98 31.09 -25.56
C VAL A 19 -9.59 31.27 -24.96
N SER A 20 -9.53 31.72 -23.71
CA SER A 20 -8.32 31.66 -22.91
C SER A 20 -8.03 30.17 -22.72
N TYR A 21 -7.13 29.63 -23.54
CA TYR A 21 -6.49 28.36 -23.20
C TYR A 21 -5.77 28.62 -21.87
N ALA A 22 -6.33 28.13 -20.78
CA ALA A 22 -5.60 28.04 -19.53
C ALA A 22 -4.30 27.31 -19.86
N GLN A 23 -3.17 28.02 -19.70
CA GLN A 23 -1.86 27.43 -19.93
C GLN A 23 -1.77 26.23 -19.02
N ASP A 24 -1.62 25.04 -19.59
CA ASP A 24 -1.59 23.79 -18.82
C ASP A 24 -0.57 23.94 -17.69
N LYS A 25 -1.06 23.85 -16.46
CA LYS A 25 -0.23 23.97 -15.26
C LYS A 25 0.82 22.87 -15.30
N LYS A 26 2.10 23.25 -15.37
CA LYS A 26 3.20 22.29 -15.33
C LYS A 26 3.47 21.89 -13.89
N VAL A 27 3.37 20.60 -13.60
CA VAL A 27 3.64 19.99 -12.28
C VAL A 27 4.52 18.76 -12.48
N THR A 28 5.53 18.60 -11.64
CA THR A 28 6.34 17.39 -11.59
C THR A 28 6.16 16.70 -10.25
N ILE A 29 5.65 15.46 -10.26
CA ILE A 29 5.52 14.60 -9.08
C ILE A 29 6.67 13.60 -9.10
N GLY A 30 7.53 13.64 -8.09
CA GLY A 30 8.53 12.61 -7.82
C GLY A 30 7.90 11.50 -6.98
N VAL A 31 8.07 10.25 -7.39
CA VAL A 31 7.63 9.07 -6.66
C VAL A 31 8.84 8.25 -6.26
N SER A 32 9.06 8.04 -4.97
CA SER A 32 10.17 7.27 -4.42
C SER A 32 9.65 6.07 -3.61
N ILE A 33 9.94 4.87 -4.06
CA ILE A 33 9.41 3.61 -3.50
C ILE A 33 10.51 2.56 -3.39
N PRO A 34 10.35 1.51 -2.54
CA PRO A 34 11.27 0.38 -2.51
C PRO A 34 11.34 -0.34 -3.86
N ALA A 35 12.48 -0.98 -4.13
CA ALA A 35 12.59 -1.93 -5.24
C ALA A 35 11.66 -3.14 -5.01
N ALA A 36 11.36 -3.84 -6.09
CA ALA A 36 10.54 -5.06 -6.06
C ALA A 36 11.36 -6.25 -5.53
N ASP A 37 11.54 -6.32 -4.24
CA ASP A 37 12.30 -7.37 -3.53
C ASP A 37 11.42 -8.52 -3.01
N HIS A 38 10.11 -8.31 -2.94
CA HIS A 38 9.07 -9.31 -2.63
C HIS A 38 7.75 -8.96 -3.34
N GLY A 39 6.76 -9.85 -3.28
CA GLY A 39 5.53 -9.73 -4.06
C GLY A 39 4.77 -8.42 -3.82
N TRP A 40 4.60 -8.01 -2.56
CA TRP A 40 3.87 -6.78 -2.24
C TRP A 40 4.56 -5.52 -2.82
N THR A 41 5.89 -5.41 -2.71
CA THR A 41 6.64 -4.30 -3.31
C THR A 41 6.61 -4.32 -4.83
N ALA A 42 6.58 -5.52 -5.46
CA ALA A 42 6.35 -5.65 -6.89
C ALA A 42 4.97 -5.08 -7.30
N GLY A 43 3.93 -5.33 -6.49
CA GLY A 43 2.62 -4.73 -6.65
C GLY A 43 2.64 -3.21 -6.51
N VAL A 44 3.39 -2.66 -5.54
CA VAL A 44 3.57 -1.21 -5.38
C VAL A 44 4.19 -0.58 -6.64
N VAL A 45 5.29 -1.15 -7.15
CA VAL A 45 5.95 -0.67 -8.38
C VAL A 45 4.98 -0.70 -9.56
N PHE A 46 4.27 -1.81 -9.75
CA PHE A 46 3.28 -1.96 -10.81
C PHE A 46 2.20 -0.87 -10.75
N HIS A 47 1.60 -0.64 -9.59
CA HIS A 47 0.55 0.37 -9.42
C HIS A 47 1.08 1.79 -9.59
N ALA A 48 2.28 2.10 -9.11
CA ALA A 48 2.91 3.40 -9.28
C ALA A 48 3.15 3.71 -10.76
N GLU A 49 3.75 2.78 -11.52
CA GLU A 49 4.00 2.95 -12.95
C GLU A 49 2.72 3.04 -13.79
N ARG A 50 1.72 2.21 -13.44
CA ARG A 50 0.42 2.22 -14.11
C ARG A 50 -0.28 3.57 -13.93
N VAL A 51 -0.38 4.04 -12.67
CA VAL A 51 -1.07 5.31 -12.37
C VAL A 51 -0.28 6.52 -12.88
N ALA A 52 1.05 6.49 -12.86
CA ALA A 52 1.86 7.54 -13.49
C ALA A 52 1.47 7.75 -14.96
N LYS A 53 1.31 6.67 -15.74
CA LYS A 53 0.90 6.74 -17.15
C LYS A 53 -0.52 7.29 -17.30
N LEU A 54 -1.46 6.88 -16.44
CA LEU A 54 -2.85 7.36 -16.47
C LEU A 54 -2.94 8.85 -16.16
N LEU A 55 -2.29 9.29 -15.08
CA LEU A 55 -2.30 10.70 -14.67
C LEU A 55 -1.63 11.63 -15.69
N MET A 56 -0.52 11.21 -16.31
CA MET A 56 0.13 11.98 -17.39
C MET A 56 -0.74 12.04 -18.66
N ALA A 57 -1.54 11.03 -18.92
CA ALA A 57 -2.48 11.04 -20.05
C ALA A 57 -3.70 11.94 -19.77
N GLU A 58 -4.16 12.00 -18.53
CA GLU A 58 -5.28 12.85 -18.09
C GLU A 58 -4.90 14.32 -17.99
N HIS A 59 -3.67 14.61 -17.55
CA HIS A 59 -3.15 15.97 -17.31
C HIS A 59 -1.91 16.23 -18.17
N PRO A 60 -2.04 16.82 -19.39
CA PRO A 60 -0.90 17.00 -20.31
C PRO A 60 0.27 17.83 -19.74
N GLY A 61 0.03 18.66 -18.71
CA GLY A 61 1.07 19.42 -18.01
C GLY A 61 1.78 18.67 -16.88
N LEU A 62 1.34 17.44 -16.56
CA LEU A 62 1.90 16.64 -15.50
C LEU A 62 3.08 15.80 -16.00
N ASN A 63 4.17 15.83 -15.24
CA ASN A 63 5.28 14.88 -15.35
C ASN A 63 5.37 14.04 -14.06
N VAL A 64 5.48 12.73 -14.18
CA VAL A 64 5.66 11.82 -13.04
C VAL A 64 6.97 11.05 -13.22
N ILE A 65 7.84 11.13 -12.20
CA ILE A 65 9.14 10.48 -12.19
C ILE A 65 9.13 9.41 -11.09
N VAL A 66 9.13 8.13 -11.47
CA VAL A 66 9.17 7.01 -10.51
C VAL A 66 10.61 6.54 -10.33
N LYS A 67 11.04 6.45 -9.07
CA LYS A 67 12.36 5.93 -8.65
C LYS A 67 12.16 4.79 -7.67
N THR A 68 12.84 3.68 -7.92
CA THR A 68 12.89 2.54 -7.01
C THR A 68 14.27 2.45 -6.36
N SER A 69 14.35 2.01 -5.10
CA SER A 69 15.59 1.93 -4.35
C SER A 69 15.66 0.65 -3.51
N PRO A 70 16.82 -0.03 -3.45
CA PRO A 70 16.96 -1.29 -2.72
C PRO A 70 17.04 -1.11 -1.20
N ASP A 71 17.38 0.07 -0.72
CA ASP A 71 17.61 0.38 0.71
C ASP A 71 17.35 1.87 1.01
N ALA A 72 17.34 2.22 2.30
CA ALA A 72 17.06 3.59 2.75
C ALA A 72 18.14 4.60 2.31
N ALA A 73 19.41 4.21 2.26
CA ALA A 73 20.49 5.10 1.85
C ALA A 73 20.39 5.45 0.36
N SER A 74 20.17 4.44 -0.49
CA SER A 74 19.90 4.62 -1.91
C SER A 74 18.64 5.42 -2.14
N GLN A 75 17.60 5.23 -1.30
CA GLN A 75 16.35 5.96 -1.38
C GLN A 75 16.51 7.44 -1.00
N ALA A 76 17.34 7.76 0.01
CA ALA A 76 17.65 9.14 0.36
C ALA A 76 18.34 9.87 -0.82
N ASN A 77 19.29 9.21 -1.49
CA ASN A 77 19.94 9.75 -2.70
C ASN A 77 18.91 9.97 -3.83
N ALA A 78 17.99 9.02 -4.03
CA ALA A 78 16.93 9.16 -5.03
C ALA A 78 15.99 10.34 -4.74
N VAL A 79 15.69 10.62 -3.47
CA VAL A 79 14.90 11.80 -3.05
C VAL A 79 15.65 13.10 -3.36
N GLN A 80 16.96 13.15 -3.09
CA GLN A 80 17.80 14.32 -3.44
C GLN A 80 17.88 14.53 -4.96
N ASP A 81 18.00 13.43 -5.73
CA ASP A 81 17.97 13.50 -7.20
C ASP A 81 16.64 14.07 -7.71
N LEU A 82 15.50 13.65 -7.12
CA LEU A 82 14.20 14.20 -7.46
C LEU A 82 14.10 15.68 -7.11
N ALA A 83 14.64 16.11 -5.95
CA ALA A 83 14.70 17.52 -5.57
C ALA A 83 15.47 18.37 -6.60
N THR A 84 16.63 17.87 -7.08
CA THR A 84 17.44 18.58 -8.10
C THR A 84 16.75 18.67 -9.45
N GLN A 85 15.83 17.74 -9.76
CA GLN A 85 14.99 17.78 -10.95
C GLN A 85 13.81 18.73 -10.81
N GLY A 86 13.66 19.41 -9.67
CA GLY A 86 12.67 20.47 -9.47
C GLY A 86 11.24 19.97 -9.29
N ILE A 87 11.05 18.85 -8.60
CA ILE A 87 9.71 18.33 -8.30
C ILE A 87 8.86 19.33 -7.51
N ASP A 88 7.56 19.33 -7.74
CA ASP A 88 6.56 20.11 -7.00
C ASP A 88 5.95 19.31 -5.85
N ALA A 89 5.97 18.01 -5.97
CA ALA A 89 5.51 17.07 -4.95
C ALA A 89 6.41 15.84 -4.87
N LEU A 90 6.53 15.29 -3.67
CA LEU A 90 7.11 13.97 -3.39
C LEU A 90 6.00 13.02 -2.91
N VAL A 91 5.83 11.90 -3.59
CA VAL A 91 5.08 10.73 -3.07
C VAL A 91 6.12 9.70 -2.67
N ILE A 92 6.18 9.35 -1.39
CA ILE A 92 7.21 8.44 -0.89
C ILE A 92 6.63 7.31 -0.03
N LEU A 93 6.99 6.07 -0.39
CA LEU A 93 6.87 4.91 0.49
C LEU A 93 8.29 4.60 0.99
N PRO A 94 8.63 4.92 2.24
CA PRO A 94 9.97 4.66 2.76
C PRO A 94 10.27 3.15 2.86
N SER A 95 11.47 2.73 2.47
CA SER A 95 11.94 1.36 2.74
C SER A 95 12.12 1.13 4.25
N ASP A 96 12.73 2.09 4.93
CA ASP A 96 12.78 2.27 6.38
C ASP A 96 12.51 3.75 6.67
N PRO A 97 11.45 4.10 7.44
CA PRO A 97 11.03 5.49 7.57
C PRO A 97 12.00 6.36 8.39
N ASP A 98 12.57 5.85 9.48
CA ASP A 98 13.36 6.68 10.39
C ASP A 98 14.63 7.27 9.77
N PRO A 99 15.46 6.51 9.02
CA PRO A 99 16.61 7.07 8.31
C PRO A 99 16.26 8.09 7.24
N LEU A 100 15.03 8.07 6.72
CA LEU A 100 14.59 8.94 5.61
C LEU A 100 13.96 10.25 6.06
N VAL A 101 13.70 10.44 7.37
CA VAL A 101 13.05 11.64 7.92
C VAL A 101 13.73 12.92 7.44
N ASN A 102 15.07 12.99 7.50
CA ASN A 102 15.80 14.20 7.11
C ASN A 102 15.63 14.52 5.62
N ALA A 103 15.77 13.53 4.74
CA ALA A 103 15.58 13.72 3.31
C ALA A 103 14.15 14.15 2.94
N ILE A 104 13.15 13.58 3.62
CA ILE A 104 11.74 13.96 3.44
C ILE A 104 11.51 15.40 3.95
N LYS A 105 12.08 15.73 5.10
CA LYS A 105 11.96 17.06 5.70
C LYS A 105 12.57 18.15 4.83
N GLU A 106 13.69 17.90 4.19
CA GLU A 106 14.33 18.85 3.25
C GLU A 106 13.37 19.22 2.09
N ILE A 107 12.64 18.24 1.53
CA ILE A 107 11.62 18.48 0.51
C ILE A 107 10.48 19.34 1.06
N LYS A 108 10.03 19.00 2.28
CA LYS A 108 8.94 19.72 2.95
C LYS A 108 9.32 21.17 3.27
N ASP A 109 10.53 21.39 3.80
CA ASP A 109 11.06 22.72 4.15
C ASP A 109 11.30 23.58 2.88
N ALA A 110 11.55 22.97 1.72
CA ALA A 110 11.59 23.64 0.43
C ALA A 110 10.18 24.05 -0.10
N GLY A 111 9.12 23.88 0.71
CA GLY A 111 7.74 24.24 0.37
C GLY A 111 7.05 23.30 -0.62
N LYS A 112 7.60 22.11 -0.85
CA LYS A 112 7.02 21.11 -1.74
C LYS A 112 5.94 20.31 -1.01
N PHE A 113 4.96 19.80 -1.78
CA PHE A 113 3.95 18.90 -1.24
C PHE A 113 4.56 17.53 -0.96
N VAL A 114 4.28 16.93 0.20
CA VAL A 114 4.78 15.61 0.59
C VAL A 114 3.60 14.69 0.91
N ALA A 115 3.46 13.62 0.14
CA ALA A 115 2.58 12.51 0.42
C ALA A 115 3.40 11.29 0.91
N LEU A 116 3.20 10.92 2.16
CA LEU A 116 3.81 9.74 2.76
C LEU A 116 2.87 8.54 2.55
N VAL A 117 3.44 7.40 2.18
CA VAL A 117 2.70 6.17 1.92
C VAL A 117 3.15 5.09 2.88
N ASP A 118 2.19 4.38 3.49
CA ASP A 118 2.35 3.18 4.31
C ASP A 118 3.16 3.38 5.60
N ARG A 119 4.46 3.68 5.50
CA ARG A 119 5.41 3.63 6.60
C ARG A 119 5.69 5.02 7.16
N ALA A 120 5.04 5.35 8.28
CA ALA A 120 5.34 6.58 9.02
C ALA A 120 6.58 6.42 9.93
N PRO A 121 7.33 7.51 10.20
CA PRO A 121 8.39 7.51 11.19
C PRO A 121 7.90 7.07 12.58
N SER A 122 8.79 6.49 13.38
CA SER A 122 8.48 5.98 14.72
C SER A 122 7.91 7.04 15.67
N ASN A 123 8.33 8.30 15.53
CA ASN A 123 7.82 9.44 16.29
C ASN A 123 6.49 9.98 15.76
N ASN A 124 5.98 9.44 14.66
CA ASN A 124 4.76 9.86 13.97
C ASN A 124 4.69 11.39 13.72
N ASP A 125 5.83 11.98 13.32
CA ASP A 125 5.95 13.42 13.06
C ASP A 125 5.14 13.83 11.82
N ASP A 126 4.00 14.46 12.05
CA ASP A 126 3.13 14.97 10.99
C ASP A 126 3.72 16.19 10.27
N SER A 127 4.75 16.84 10.83
CA SER A 127 5.34 18.05 10.23
C SER A 127 6.08 17.79 8.93
N VAL A 128 6.49 16.54 8.69
CA VAL A 128 7.24 16.15 7.48
C VAL A 128 6.36 15.83 6.27
N ARG A 129 5.02 15.88 6.44
CA ARG A 129 4.07 15.48 5.39
C ARG A 129 2.86 16.39 5.29
N ASP A 130 2.22 16.44 4.14
CA ASP A 130 0.90 17.05 3.90
C ASP A 130 -0.19 15.99 3.89
N LEU A 131 0.12 14.83 3.32
CA LEU A 131 -0.79 13.71 3.11
C LEU A 131 -0.14 12.42 3.63
N TYR A 132 -0.92 11.59 4.29
CA TYR A 132 -0.54 10.23 4.66
C TYR A 132 -1.60 9.24 4.19
N VAL A 133 -1.21 8.29 3.36
CA VAL A 133 -2.08 7.19 2.88
C VAL A 133 -1.47 5.87 3.32
N ALA A 134 -2.18 5.11 4.14
CA ALA A 134 -1.67 3.84 4.67
C ALA A 134 -2.79 2.81 4.82
N GLY A 135 -2.42 1.54 4.91
CA GLY A 135 -3.32 0.49 5.34
C GLY A 135 -3.52 0.49 6.86
N ASN A 136 -4.63 -0.08 7.31
CA ASN A 136 -4.95 -0.21 8.73
C ASN A 136 -4.19 -1.39 9.35
N ASN A 137 -2.91 -1.18 9.70
CA ASN A 137 -2.06 -2.23 10.28
C ASN A 137 -2.64 -2.84 11.58
N PRO A 138 -3.15 -2.05 12.55
CA PRO A 138 -3.82 -2.63 13.71
C PRO A 138 -5.01 -3.53 13.32
N ALA A 139 -5.85 -3.07 12.38
CA ALA A 139 -7.01 -3.84 11.95
C ALA A 139 -6.61 -5.13 11.21
N LEU A 140 -5.51 -5.15 10.44
CA LEU A 140 -5.02 -6.36 9.78
C LEU A 140 -4.79 -7.48 10.81
N GLY A 141 -4.08 -7.18 11.89
CA GLY A 141 -3.87 -8.13 12.97
C GLY A 141 -5.17 -8.48 13.72
N GLU A 142 -5.99 -7.47 14.03
CA GLU A 142 -7.24 -7.67 14.78
C GLU A 142 -8.23 -8.56 14.01
N VAL A 143 -8.35 -8.37 12.69
CA VAL A 143 -9.21 -9.20 11.81
C VAL A 143 -8.74 -10.65 11.80
N ALA A 144 -7.42 -10.89 11.65
CA ALA A 144 -6.86 -12.23 11.70
C ALA A 144 -7.09 -12.90 13.06
N GLY A 145 -6.83 -12.17 14.15
CA GLY A 145 -7.05 -12.67 15.51
C GLY A 145 -8.52 -12.99 15.81
N LYS A 146 -9.45 -12.14 15.38
CA LYS A 146 -10.90 -12.38 15.52
C LYS A 146 -11.35 -13.63 14.76
N TYR A 147 -10.86 -13.80 13.53
CA TYR A 147 -11.19 -15.00 12.76
C TYR A 147 -10.74 -16.26 13.49
N ILE A 148 -9.52 -16.30 14.05
CA ILE A 148 -9.04 -17.45 14.83
C ILE A 148 -9.92 -17.66 16.07
N LYS A 149 -10.18 -16.60 16.84
CA LYS A 149 -11.03 -16.65 18.02
C LYS A 149 -12.43 -17.23 17.75
N GLU A 150 -13.03 -16.89 16.62
CA GLU A 150 -14.39 -17.30 16.23
C GLU A 150 -14.43 -18.74 15.70
N ASN A 151 -13.41 -19.17 14.96
CA ASN A 151 -13.39 -20.46 14.28
C ASN A 151 -12.60 -21.56 15.03
N THR A 152 -11.62 -21.16 15.86
CA THR A 152 -10.73 -22.09 16.57
C THR A 152 -10.34 -21.50 17.94
N PRO A 153 -11.30 -21.33 18.88
CA PRO A 153 -11.11 -20.54 20.11
C PRO A 153 -10.07 -21.10 21.09
N ASP A 154 -9.67 -22.37 20.93
CA ASP A 154 -8.67 -23.06 21.77
C ASP A 154 -7.38 -23.36 20.98
N ALA A 155 -7.12 -22.70 19.83
CA ALA A 155 -6.02 -23.02 18.94
C ALA A 155 -4.64 -22.78 19.57
N GLU A 156 -3.70 -23.66 19.27
CA GLU A 156 -2.26 -23.43 19.41
C GLU A 156 -1.74 -22.77 18.14
N VAL A 157 -1.29 -21.50 18.24
CA VAL A 157 -0.97 -20.63 17.12
C VAL A 157 0.52 -20.32 17.09
N VAL A 158 1.15 -20.38 15.94
CA VAL A 158 2.45 -19.77 15.69
C VAL A 158 2.30 -18.54 14.79
N VAL A 159 3.14 -17.53 15.00
CA VAL A 159 3.09 -16.27 14.28
C VAL A 159 4.40 -16.04 13.54
N ILE A 160 4.31 -15.70 12.24
CA ILE A 160 5.45 -15.28 11.44
C ILE A 160 5.30 -13.80 11.12
N ARG A 161 6.19 -13.02 11.71
CA ARG A 161 6.22 -11.55 11.69
C ARG A 161 6.95 -11.01 10.46
N GLY A 162 6.72 -9.73 10.15
CA GLY A 162 7.43 -9.01 9.09
C GLY A 162 8.84 -8.56 9.50
N LEU A 163 9.23 -7.36 9.10
CA LEU A 163 10.44 -6.68 9.54
C LEU A 163 10.23 -6.02 10.91
N PRO A 164 11.28 -5.84 11.75
CA PRO A 164 11.18 -5.21 13.07
C PRO A 164 11.03 -3.68 12.97
N ILE A 165 9.96 -3.22 12.33
CA ILE A 165 9.60 -1.81 12.15
C ILE A 165 8.21 -1.52 12.74
N PRO A 166 7.81 -0.25 12.93
CA PRO A 166 6.58 0.09 13.67
C PRO A 166 5.31 -0.59 13.18
N ILE A 167 5.14 -0.75 11.87
CA ILE A 167 3.91 -1.37 11.32
C ILE A 167 3.78 -2.85 11.68
N ASP A 168 4.90 -3.57 11.82
CA ASP A 168 4.87 -4.96 12.30
C ASP A 168 4.33 -5.04 13.75
N GLN A 169 4.79 -4.14 14.62
CA GLN A 169 4.30 -4.10 16.00
C GLN A 169 2.82 -3.72 16.06
N GLN A 170 2.36 -2.78 15.23
CA GLN A 170 0.94 -2.44 15.14
C GLN A 170 0.07 -3.64 14.75
N ARG A 171 0.54 -4.48 13.82
CA ARG A 171 -0.15 -5.73 13.44
C ARG A 171 -0.18 -6.71 14.61
N GLN A 172 0.93 -6.85 15.37
CA GLN A 172 0.97 -7.72 16.55
C GLN A 172 0.01 -7.26 17.63
N ASP A 173 0.00 -5.97 17.96
CA ASP A 173 -0.90 -5.41 18.97
C ASP A 173 -2.37 -5.61 18.57
N GLY A 174 -2.67 -5.44 17.29
CA GLY A 174 -3.99 -5.74 16.73
C GLY A 174 -4.37 -7.20 16.87
N PHE A 175 -3.47 -8.12 16.55
CA PHE A 175 -3.69 -9.55 16.69
C PHE A 175 -3.97 -9.95 18.13
N ASP A 176 -3.16 -9.48 19.07
CA ASP A 176 -3.35 -9.75 20.49
C ASP A 176 -4.70 -9.23 21.01
N LYS A 177 -5.14 -8.08 20.51
CA LYS A 177 -6.49 -7.55 20.75
C LYS A 177 -7.58 -8.46 20.13
N GLY A 178 -7.36 -8.97 18.93
CA GLY A 178 -8.31 -9.86 18.22
C GLY A 178 -8.56 -11.15 18.97
N ILE A 179 -7.51 -11.80 19.50
CA ILE A 179 -7.63 -13.04 20.25
C ILE A 179 -8.01 -12.84 21.72
N ALA A 180 -8.05 -11.62 22.22
CA ALA A 180 -8.32 -11.34 23.64
C ALA A 180 -9.64 -11.95 24.11
N GLY A 181 -9.62 -12.58 25.30
CA GLY A 181 -10.79 -13.26 25.87
C GLY A 181 -11.16 -14.60 25.20
N SER A 182 -10.25 -15.20 24.42
CA SER A 182 -10.31 -16.61 23.99
C SER A 182 -9.30 -17.45 24.77
N ASN A 183 -9.27 -18.77 24.50
CA ASN A 183 -8.24 -19.68 25.00
C ASN A 183 -7.12 -19.90 23.97
N VAL A 184 -7.07 -19.08 22.91
CA VAL A 184 -6.00 -19.14 21.91
C VAL A 184 -4.64 -18.97 22.57
N LYS A 185 -3.74 -19.91 22.32
CA LYS A 185 -2.40 -19.95 22.88
C LYS A 185 -1.37 -19.68 21.79
N VAL A 186 -0.73 -18.52 21.82
CA VAL A 186 0.39 -18.22 20.94
C VAL A 186 1.64 -18.94 21.46
N LEU A 187 2.12 -19.91 20.69
CA LEU A 187 3.28 -20.74 21.03
C LEU A 187 4.60 -20.00 20.81
N ASP A 188 4.70 -19.27 19.70
CA ASP A 188 5.92 -18.55 19.32
C ASP A 188 5.64 -17.43 18.31
N ARG A 189 6.59 -16.46 18.22
CA ARG A 189 6.58 -15.34 17.27
C ARG A 189 7.99 -15.09 16.75
N GLN A 190 8.22 -15.33 15.46
CA GLN A 190 9.51 -15.18 14.82
C GLN A 190 9.40 -14.25 13.60
N TYR A 191 10.48 -13.55 13.26
CA TYR A 191 10.54 -12.70 12.08
C TYR A 191 10.83 -13.53 10.83
N GLY A 192 9.95 -13.42 9.84
CA GLY A 192 10.11 -13.95 8.47
C GLY A 192 10.45 -12.86 7.48
N ASN A 193 10.63 -11.61 7.95
CA ASN A 193 11.17 -10.46 7.20
C ASN A 193 10.37 -10.10 5.92
N TRP A 194 9.08 -10.47 5.85
CA TRP A 194 8.25 -10.44 4.65
C TRP A 194 8.88 -11.17 3.46
N ASN A 195 9.72 -12.14 3.75
CA ASN A 195 10.46 -12.92 2.78
C ASN A 195 10.04 -14.39 2.81
N ARG A 196 9.80 -14.95 1.63
CA ARG A 196 9.35 -16.34 1.44
C ARG A 196 10.31 -17.36 2.03
N ASP A 197 11.61 -17.20 1.73
CA ASP A 197 12.63 -18.17 2.12
C ASP A 197 12.92 -18.11 3.63
N ASP A 198 12.87 -16.93 4.23
CA ASP A 198 13.03 -16.78 5.67
C ASP A 198 11.82 -17.33 6.43
N ALA A 199 10.59 -17.05 5.94
CA ALA A 199 9.38 -17.64 6.51
C ALA A 199 9.35 -19.17 6.38
N PHE A 200 9.85 -19.72 5.27
CA PHE A 200 10.00 -21.15 5.08
C PHE A 200 10.91 -21.76 6.17
N LYS A 201 12.08 -21.16 6.44
CA LYS A 201 13.01 -21.62 7.50
C LYS A 201 12.37 -21.52 8.88
N VAL A 202 11.74 -20.38 9.19
CA VAL A 202 11.04 -20.20 10.47
C VAL A 202 9.96 -21.25 10.65
N MET A 203 9.20 -21.57 9.60
CA MET A 203 8.16 -22.59 9.69
C MET A 203 8.76 -23.98 9.87
N GLN A 204 9.89 -24.32 9.22
CA GLN A 204 10.59 -25.60 9.46
C GLN A 204 11.03 -25.74 10.93
N ASP A 205 11.53 -24.65 11.53
CA ASP A 205 11.90 -24.63 12.94
C ASP A 205 10.69 -24.87 13.85
N TYR A 206 9.55 -24.22 13.55
CA TYR A 206 8.30 -24.43 14.28
C TYR A 206 7.80 -25.87 14.16
N LEU A 207 7.82 -26.44 12.96
CA LEU A 207 7.39 -27.82 12.71
C LEU A 207 8.28 -28.85 13.43
N THR A 208 9.54 -28.51 13.68
CA THR A 208 10.47 -29.35 14.47
C THR A 208 10.25 -29.16 15.97
N LYS A 209 10.01 -27.93 16.41
CA LYS A 209 9.91 -27.56 17.84
C LYS A 209 8.56 -27.97 18.45
N TYR A 210 7.48 -27.84 17.69
CA TYR A 210 6.12 -28.05 18.19
C TYR A 210 5.49 -29.31 17.58
N GLN A 211 5.07 -30.23 18.42
CA GLN A 211 4.39 -31.49 17.99
C GLN A 211 2.99 -31.18 17.42
N LYS A 212 2.36 -30.12 17.90
CA LYS A 212 1.03 -29.70 17.48
C LYS A 212 1.05 -28.19 17.19
N ILE A 213 0.47 -27.80 16.07
CA ILE A 213 0.18 -26.42 15.67
C ILE A 213 -1.20 -26.46 15.01
N ASP A 214 -2.17 -25.72 15.53
CA ASP A 214 -3.49 -25.68 14.93
C ASP A 214 -3.57 -24.65 13.82
N VAL A 215 -2.98 -23.46 14.01
CA VAL A 215 -3.07 -22.33 13.07
C VAL A 215 -1.73 -21.61 12.94
N VAL A 216 -1.44 -21.15 11.73
CA VAL A 216 -0.33 -20.24 11.46
C VAL A 216 -0.90 -18.90 11.04
N TRP A 217 -0.45 -17.81 11.67
CA TRP A 217 -0.70 -16.47 11.17
C TRP A 217 0.58 -15.87 10.59
N CYS A 218 0.53 -15.51 9.31
CA CYS A 218 1.59 -14.79 8.59
C CYS A 218 1.15 -13.37 8.34
N GLN A 219 2.00 -12.38 8.59
CA GLN A 219 1.68 -10.98 8.33
C GLN A 219 1.73 -10.59 6.85
N ASP A 220 2.03 -11.53 5.94
CA ASP A 220 2.23 -11.27 4.52
C ASP A 220 2.04 -12.55 3.68
N ASP A 221 1.54 -12.39 2.46
CA ASP A 221 1.23 -13.48 1.54
C ASP A 221 2.47 -14.20 1.00
N ASP A 222 3.56 -13.47 0.72
CA ASP A 222 4.80 -14.10 0.28
C ASP A 222 5.38 -15.04 1.34
N MET A 223 5.30 -14.63 2.62
CA MET A 223 5.66 -15.50 3.74
C MET A 223 4.76 -16.73 3.79
N ALA A 224 3.45 -16.55 3.57
CA ALA A 224 2.51 -17.68 3.57
C ALA A 224 2.83 -18.71 2.49
N VAL A 225 3.33 -18.32 1.32
CA VAL A 225 3.82 -19.27 0.29
C VAL A 225 4.95 -20.14 0.86
N GLY A 226 5.92 -19.55 1.54
CA GLY A 226 7.01 -20.27 2.19
C GLY A 226 6.52 -21.23 3.29
N VAL A 227 5.55 -20.76 4.09
CA VAL A 227 4.90 -21.57 5.14
C VAL A 227 4.20 -22.79 4.55
N LEU A 228 3.39 -22.61 3.52
CA LEU A 228 2.68 -23.70 2.85
C LEU A 228 3.66 -24.75 2.30
N GLN A 229 4.77 -24.29 1.70
CA GLN A 229 5.81 -25.18 1.21
C GLN A 229 6.47 -25.98 2.33
N ALA A 230 6.75 -25.39 3.48
CA ALA A 230 7.32 -26.09 4.64
C ALA A 230 6.36 -27.13 5.21
N ILE A 231 5.06 -26.81 5.33
CA ILE A 231 4.01 -27.71 5.78
C ILE A 231 3.92 -28.92 4.86
N GLU A 232 3.90 -28.70 3.55
CA GLU A 232 3.84 -29.74 2.52
C GLU A 232 5.05 -30.69 2.59
N GLN A 233 6.27 -30.14 2.68
CA GLN A 233 7.50 -30.93 2.79
C GLN A 233 7.54 -31.77 4.07
N ALA A 234 7.10 -31.20 5.18
CA ALA A 234 7.04 -31.92 6.46
C ALA A 234 5.87 -32.93 6.54
N LYS A 235 4.95 -32.90 5.57
CA LYS A 235 3.73 -33.73 5.54
C LYS A 235 2.92 -33.64 6.84
N ARG A 236 2.88 -32.47 7.46
CA ARG A 236 2.10 -32.23 8.68
C ARG A 236 0.61 -32.12 8.34
N THR A 237 -0.21 -32.71 9.19
CA THR A 237 -1.67 -32.78 8.99
C THR A 237 -2.47 -32.24 10.17
N ASP A 238 -1.80 -31.73 11.18
CA ASP A 238 -2.40 -31.13 12.39
C ASP A 238 -2.77 -29.65 12.15
N ILE A 239 -2.12 -28.98 11.19
CA ILE A 239 -2.39 -27.58 10.89
C ILE A 239 -3.71 -27.48 10.14
N GLN A 240 -4.68 -26.79 10.76
CA GLN A 240 -6.02 -26.66 10.22
C GLN A 240 -6.05 -25.61 9.10
N TYR A 241 -5.37 -24.46 9.31
CA TYR A 241 -5.26 -23.39 8.28
C TYR A 241 -4.12 -22.42 8.59
N VAL A 242 -3.79 -21.65 7.56
CA VAL A 242 -2.88 -20.51 7.57
C VAL A 242 -3.70 -19.27 7.23
N ILE A 243 -3.57 -18.19 8.00
CA ILE A 243 -4.07 -16.87 7.62
C ILE A 243 -2.90 -16.08 7.10
N ALA A 244 -3.04 -15.52 5.90
CA ALA A 244 -2.10 -14.63 5.27
C ALA A 244 -2.57 -13.16 5.38
N GLY A 245 -1.96 -12.26 4.65
CA GLY A 245 -2.38 -10.86 4.64
C GLY A 245 -1.63 -10.07 3.59
N ALA A 246 -2.37 -9.55 2.67
CA ALA A 246 -2.05 -8.52 1.69
C ALA A 246 -3.05 -8.52 0.51
N GLY A 247 -3.68 -9.66 0.20
CA GLY A 247 -4.62 -9.80 -0.91
C GLY A 247 -3.90 -10.07 -2.23
N SER A 248 -2.81 -10.88 -2.20
CA SER A 248 -2.13 -11.27 -3.44
C SER A 248 -3.04 -12.13 -4.30
N LYS A 249 -2.84 -12.01 -5.61
CA LYS A 249 -3.62 -12.76 -6.61
C LYS A 249 -3.68 -14.26 -6.31
N ASP A 250 -2.55 -14.86 -5.93
CA ASP A 250 -2.47 -16.29 -5.69
C ASP A 250 -3.17 -16.70 -4.39
N MET A 251 -3.09 -15.90 -3.31
CA MET A 251 -3.82 -16.18 -2.06
C MET A 251 -5.32 -15.93 -2.23
N VAL A 252 -5.71 -14.82 -2.86
CA VAL A 252 -7.12 -14.57 -3.19
C VAL A 252 -7.70 -15.70 -4.05
N LYS A 253 -6.91 -16.22 -5.03
CA LYS A 253 -7.34 -17.36 -5.86
C LYS A 253 -7.56 -18.63 -5.02
N LYS A 254 -6.67 -18.91 -4.05
CA LYS A 254 -6.85 -20.04 -3.13
C LYS A 254 -8.14 -19.92 -2.30
N VAL A 255 -8.42 -18.71 -1.78
CA VAL A 255 -9.67 -18.44 -1.06
C VAL A 255 -10.88 -18.65 -1.96
N MET A 256 -10.86 -18.13 -3.21
CA MET A 256 -11.94 -18.33 -4.20
C MET A 256 -12.19 -19.81 -4.49
N ASP A 257 -11.13 -20.58 -4.65
CA ASP A 257 -11.22 -22.02 -4.95
C ASP A 257 -11.63 -22.86 -3.73
N GLY A 258 -11.65 -22.29 -2.53
CA GLY A 258 -12.00 -22.95 -1.29
C GLY A 258 -10.88 -23.86 -0.78
N ASP A 259 -9.62 -23.41 -0.91
CA ASP A 259 -8.46 -24.09 -0.33
C ASP A 259 -8.62 -24.20 1.19
N LYS A 260 -8.45 -25.41 1.72
CA LYS A 260 -8.67 -25.66 3.15
C LYS A 260 -7.57 -25.03 4.03
N LEU A 261 -6.35 -24.94 3.51
CA LEU A 261 -5.24 -24.34 4.24
C LEU A 261 -5.23 -22.81 4.15
N ILE A 262 -5.92 -22.22 3.16
CA ILE A 262 -6.08 -20.77 3.03
C ILE A 262 -7.59 -20.45 2.93
N PRO A 263 -8.34 -20.55 4.03
CA PRO A 263 -9.78 -20.31 4.00
C PRO A 263 -10.13 -18.83 3.86
N VAL A 264 -9.25 -17.96 4.30
CA VAL A 264 -9.38 -16.49 4.27
C VAL A 264 -8.03 -15.83 4.07
N ASP A 265 -8.09 -14.55 3.65
CA ASP A 265 -6.95 -13.65 3.60
C ASP A 265 -7.36 -12.28 4.18
N VAL A 266 -6.40 -11.40 4.49
CA VAL A 266 -6.70 -10.04 4.98
C VAL A 266 -6.11 -9.03 4.02
N LEU A 267 -6.95 -8.19 3.43
CA LEU A 267 -6.55 -7.21 2.43
C LEU A 267 -5.58 -6.16 3.00
N TYR A 268 -4.48 -5.94 2.29
CA TYR A 268 -3.54 -4.84 2.49
C TYR A 268 -2.99 -4.40 1.14
N PRO A 269 -3.73 -3.55 0.38
CA PRO A 269 -3.50 -3.37 -1.05
C PRO A 269 -2.23 -2.58 -1.35
N PRO A 270 -1.33 -3.08 -2.22
CA PRO A 270 -0.18 -2.32 -2.70
C PRO A 270 -0.59 -1.09 -3.53
N ALA A 271 -1.84 -1.05 -4.01
CA ALA A 271 -2.42 0.08 -4.73
C ALA A 271 -2.55 1.37 -3.90
N MET A 272 -2.27 1.35 -2.59
CA MET A 272 -2.27 2.58 -1.77
C MET A 272 -1.33 3.66 -2.30
N VAL A 273 -0.24 3.29 -2.98
CA VAL A 273 0.64 4.24 -3.66
C VAL A 273 -0.09 4.99 -4.79
N ALA A 274 -0.93 4.27 -5.54
CA ALA A 274 -1.75 4.86 -6.59
C ALA A 274 -2.73 5.89 -6.01
N THR A 275 -3.42 5.55 -4.92
CA THR A 275 -4.30 6.47 -4.20
C THR A 275 -3.57 7.74 -3.77
N ALA A 276 -2.36 7.62 -3.21
CA ALA A 276 -1.56 8.78 -2.81
C ALA A 276 -1.15 9.65 -4.02
N MET A 277 -0.81 9.04 -5.16
CA MET A 277 -0.48 9.75 -6.39
C MET A 277 -1.68 10.48 -6.98
N GLU A 278 -2.85 9.84 -7.04
CA GLU A 278 -4.11 10.41 -7.51
C GLU A 278 -4.54 11.60 -6.63
N MET A 279 -4.51 11.45 -5.31
CA MET A 279 -4.79 12.53 -4.35
C MET A 279 -3.78 13.68 -4.48
N THR A 280 -2.50 13.38 -4.72
CA THR A 280 -1.48 14.41 -4.97
C THR A 280 -1.77 15.16 -6.26
N ALA A 281 -2.13 14.48 -7.35
CA ALA A 281 -2.51 15.14 -8.61
C ALA A 281 -3.75 16.01 -8.43
N ALA A 282 -4.78 15.54 -7.73
CA ALA A 282 -6.01 16.29 -7.43
C ALA A 282 -5.71 17.60 -6.66
N ASN A 283 -4.73 17.60 -5.74
CA ASN A 283 -4.31 18.81 -5.03
C ASN A 283 -3.77 19.91 -5.99
N PHE A 284 -3.21 19.52 -7.13
CA PHE A 284 -2.65 20.46 -8.10
C PHE A 284 -3.61 20.84 -9.24
N TYR A 285 -4.39 19.89 -9.74
CA TYR A 285 -5.21 20.06 -10.95
C TYR A 285 -6.68 20.33 -10.65
N ASP A 286 -7.26 19.67 -9.65
CA ASP A 286 -8.68 19.78 -9.36
C ASP A 286 -9.00 20.85 -8.30
N GLN A 287 -7.99 21.59 -7.86
CA GLN A 287 -8.10 22.61 -6.80
C GLN A 287 -8.70 22.04 -5.49
N VAL A 288 -8.53 20.74 -5.26
CA VAL A 288 -8.93 20.08 -4.02
C VAL A 288 -7.76 20.14 -3.04
N PRO A 289 -7.85 20.88 -1.94
CA PRO A 289 -6.76 20.99 -0.97
C PRO A 289 -6.65 19.71 -0.14
N VAL A 290 -6.07 18.65 -0.71
CA VAL A 290 -5.91 17.35 -0.08
C VAL A 290 -4.85 17.43 1.00
N ARG A 291 -5.20 17.11 2.24
CA ARG A 291 -4.29 17.04 3.39
C ARG A 291 -4.82 16.06 4.43
N GLY A 292 -3.93 15.59 5.30
CA GLY A 292 -4.30 14.76 6.44
C GLY A 292 -3.99 13.28 6.24
N THR A 293 -4.70 12.44 6.99
CA THR A 293 -4.46 10.99 7.05
C THR A 293 -5.65 10.22 6.48
N TYR A 294 -5.36 9.32 5.55
CA TYR A 294 -6.33 8.42 4.91
C TYR A 294 -5.91 6.99 5.15
N ILE A 295 -6.71 6.27 5.93
CA ILE A 295 -6.44 4.88 6.28
C ILE A 295 -7.36 3.97 5.47
N LEU A 296 -6.75 3.06 4.72
CA LEU A 296 -7.45 2.03 3.95
C LEU A 296 -7.79 0.86 4.88
N ASP A 297 -9.04 0.40 4.85
CA ASP A 297 -9.49 -0.67 5.73
C ASP A 297 -8.83 -2.01 5.43
N ALA A 298 -8.59 -2.78 6.49
CA ALA A 298 -8.19 -4.17 6.40
C ALA A 298 -9.46 -5.03 6.30
N THR A 299 -9.79 -5.47 5.09
CA THR A 299 -10.98 -6.28 4.83
C THR A 299 -10.65 -7.78 4.90
N LEU A 300 -11.45 -8.55 5.62
CA LEU A 300 -11.37 -10.01 5.56
C LEU A 300 -11.85 -10.50 4.19
N ILE A 301 -10.97 -11.12 3.45
CA ILE A 301 -11.26 -11.76 2.18
C ILE A 301 -11.73 -13.19 2.46
N THR A 302 -12.95 -13.47 2.10
CA THR A 302 -13.61 -14.77 2.25
C THR A 302 -14.00 -15.30 0.88
N LYS A 303 -14.42 -16.56 0.82
CA LYS A 303 -14.92 -17.14 -0.44
C LYS A 303 -16.04 -16.34 -1.09
N ASP A 304 -16.85 -15.64 -0.29
CA ASP A 304 -18.03 -14.91 -0.78
C ASP A 304 -17.65 -13.60 -1.48
N ASN A 305 -16.56 -12.93 -1.05
CA ASN A 305 -16.14 -11.63 -1.57
C ASN A 305 -14.79 -11.67 -2.32
N ALA A 306 -14.08 -12.78 -2.34
CA ALA A 306 -12.72 -12.86 -2.90
C ALA A 306 -12.63 -12.44 -4.38
N LYS A 307 -13.69 -12.67 -5.17
CA LYS A 307 -13.75 -12.24 -6.58
C LYS A 307 -13.63 -10.72 -6.75
N ASP A 308 -14.02 -9.94 -5.74
CA ASP A 308 -13.98 -8.47 -5.78
C ASP A 308 -12.53 -7.95 -5.56
N PHE A 309 -11.64 -8.80 -5.04
CA PHE A 309 -10.23 -8.52 -4.76
C PHE A 309 -9.26 -9.27 -5.67
N TYR A 310 -9.78 -10.03 -6.65
CA TYR A 310 -8.93 -10.77 -7.60
C TYR A 310 -8.59 -9.94 -8.82
N PHE A 311 -7.34 -9.49 -8.92
CA PHE A 311 -6.83 -8.71 -10.04
C PHE A 311 -5.90 -9.56 -10.91
N ALA A 312 -6.44 -10.15 -11.98
CA ALA A 312 -5.73 -11.09 -12.85
C ALA A 312 -4.44 -10.53 -13.48
N ASP A 313 -4.41 -9.24 -13.77
CA ASP A 313 -3.29 -8.54 -14.40
C ASP A 313 -2.22 -8.05 -13.41
N SER A 314 -2.46 -8.15 -12.11
CA SER A 314 -1.48 -7.77 -11.09
C SER A 314 -0.35 -8.79 -11.03
N PRO A 315 0.91 -8.37 -10.85
CA PRO A 315 2.02 -9.27 -10.53
C PRO A 315 1.94 -9.82 -9.09
N PHE A 316 1.09 -9.19 -8.29
CA PHE A 316 0.86 -9.51 -6.89
C PHE A 316 -0.58 -9.89 -6.64
#